data_06b027a57274c33ea3ef15e74f53329d
#
_entry.id   06b027a57274c33ea3ef15e74f53329d
#
_cell.length_a   1.000
_cell.length_b   1.000
_cell.length_c   1.000
_cell.angle_alpha   90.00
_cell.angle_beta   90.00
_cell.angle_gamma   90.00
#
_symmetry.space_group_name_H-M   'P 1'
#
loop_
_entity.id
_entity.type
_entity.pdbx_description
1 polymer ?
#
loop_
_entity_poly.entity_id
_entity_poly.type
_entity_poly.pdbx_seq_one_letter_code
_entity_poly.pdbx_strand_id
1 'polypeptide(L)'
;MKPRMNFYQAAPDTIKALSALEAQVQASGLEQSLIELVKTRASQINGCAYCINMHTADARKHGETEQRLYLLNAWRESPVYSERERAALAWTEAVTLISETHAPDDVYEDVRAQFSDVETVNLTMLIATINAWNRLAISFRAVPPVRAKAAVA
;
A
#
# COMPACT_ATOMS: atom_id res chain seq x y z
N MET A 1 18.51 14.07 1.77
CA MET A 1 18.78 12.74 2.41
C MET A 1 19.60 11.93 1.40
N LYS A 2 20.67 11.23 1.85
CA LYS A 2 21.46 10.35 0.96
C LYS A 2 21.02 8.90 1.13
N PRO A 3 20.88 8.09 0.06
CA PRO A 3 20.70 6.65 0.15
C PRO A 3 21.81 6.01 0.98
N ARG A 4 21.46 4.94 1.73
CA ARG A 4 22.48 4.17 2.48
C ARG A 4 23.11 3.10 1.62
N MET A 5 22.29 2.45 0.77
CA MET A 5 22.70 1.31 -0.04
C MET A 5 21.70 1.13 -1.20
N ASN A 6 22.19 0.59 -2.31
CA ASN A 6 21.34 0.07 -3.36
C ASN A 6 21.05 -1.41 -3.09
N PHE A 7 19.93 -1.71 -2.47
CA PHE A 7 19.54 -3.08 -2.10
C PHE A 7 19.24 -3.97 -3.32
N TYR A 8 18.88 -3.38 -4.47
CA TYR A 8 18.71 -4.13 -5.72
C TYR A 8 20.03 -4.73 -6.21
N GLN A 9 21.13 -4.01 -6.04
CA GLN A 9 22.45 -4.49 -6.41
C GLN A 9 23.10 -5.37 -5.34
N ALA A 10 22.78 -5.12 -4.06
CA ALA A 10 23.40 -5.84 -2.96
C ALA A 10 22.87 -7.27 -2.81
N ALA A 11 21.58 -7.50 -3.09
CA ALA A 11 20.94 -8.81 -2.94
C ALA A 11 19.93 -9.08 -4.10
N PRO A 12 20.41 -9.21 -5.35
CA PRO A 12 19.54 -9.27 -6.53
C PRO A 12 18.58 -10.46 -6.49
N ASP A 13 19.00 -11.64 -6.02
CA ASP A 13 18.15 -12.82 -5.96
C ASP A 13 17.01 -12.68 -4.93
N THR A 14 17.31 -12.10 -3.77
CA THR A 14 16.29 -11.82 -2.74
C THR A 14 15.26 -10.82 -3.25
N ILE A 15 15.71 -9.76 -3.93
CA ILE A 15 14.81 -8.76 -4.50
C ILE A 15 14.00 -9.33 -5.66
N LYS A 16 14.59 -10.22 -6.46
CA LYS A 16 13.86 -10.94 -7.52
C LYS A 16 12.73 -11.79 -6.95
N ALA A 17 12.94 -12.49 -5.84
CA ALA A 17 11.90 -13.28 -5.16
C ALA A 17 10.76 -12.38 -4.64
N LEU A 18 11.09 -11.24 -4.00
CA LEU A 18 10.09 -10.29 -3.55
C LEU A 18 9.31 -9.66 -4.73
N SER A 19 10.00 -9.37 -5.84
CA SER A 19 9.37 -8.85 -7.06
C SER A 19 8.44 -9.89 -7.71
N ALA A 20 8.78 -11.18 -7.65
CA ALA A 20 7.91 -12.25 -8.12
C ALA A 20 6.63 -12.36 -7.26
N LEU A 21 6.75 -12.23 -5.93
CA LEU A 21 5.59 -12.14 -5.05
C LEU A 21 4.73 -10.90 -5.35
N GLU A 22 5.35 -9.75 -5.56
CA GLU A 22 4.67 -8.51 -5.98
C GLU A 22 3.86 -8.73 -7.26
N ALA A 23 4.45 -9.36 -8.28
CA ALA A 23 3.76 -9.66 -9.53
C ALA A 23 2.56 -10.62 -9.31
N GLN A 24 2.70 -11.61 -8.43
CA GLN A 24 1.64 -12.55 -8.10
C GLN A 24 0.46 -11.86 -7.40
N VAL A 25 0.71 -11.00 -6.40
CA VAL A 25 -0.37 -10.28 -5.71
C VAL A 25 -1.01 -9.23 -6.61
N GLN A 26 -0.26 -8.61 -7.51
CA GLN A 26 -0.78 -7.69 -8.51
C GLN A 26 -1.75 -8.38 -9.49
N ALA A 27 -1.50 -9.66 -9.80
CA ALA A 27 -2.31 -10.48 -10.69
C ALA A 27 -3.41 -11.27 -9.94
N SER A 28 -3.67 -10.97 -8.67
CA SER A 28 -4.54 -11.76 -7.78
C SER A 28 -6.04 -11.64 -8.07
N GLY A 29 -6.43 -10.73 -8.96
CA GLY A 29 -7.84 -10.45 -9.28
C GLY A 29 -8.49 -9.37 -8.42
N LEU A 30 -7.78 -8.80 -7.43
CA LEU A 30 -8.23 -7.61 -6.72
C LEU A 30 -8.26 -6.40 -7.67
N GLU A 31 -9.18 -5.48 -7.45
CA GLU A 31 -9.32 -4.27 -8.27
C GLU A 31 -8.06 -3.41 -8.19
N GLN A 32 -7.56 -2.95 -9.33
CA GLN A 32 -6.34 -2.14 -9.40
C GLN A 32 -6.43 -0.88 -8.53
N SER A 33 -7.59 -0.22 -8.50
CA SER A 33 -7.82 0.94 -7.62
C SER A 33 -7.68 0.58 -6.14
N LEU A 34 -8.22 -0.58 -5.73
CA LEU A 34 -8.11 -1.07 -4.36
C LEU A 34 -6.65 -1.40 -3.99
N ILE A 35 -5.92 -2.05 -4.89
CA ILE A 35 -4.49 -2.36 -4.70
C ILE A 35 -3.69 -1.09 -4.40
N GLU A 36 -3.89 -0.02 -5.16
CA GLU A 36 -3.17 1.24 -4.96
C GLU A 36 -3.58 1.96 -3.66
N LEU A 37 -4.87 1.93 -3.29
CA LEU A 37 -5.33 2.49 -2.00
C LEU A 37 -4.70 1.76 -0.82
N VAL A 38 -4.71 0.42 -0.83
CA VAL A 38 -4.11 -0.43 0.21
C VAL A 38 -2.61 -0.16 0.34
N LYS A 39 -1.87 -0.15 -0.76
CA LYS A 39 -0.43 0.12 -0.77
C LYS A 39 -0.12 1.54 -0.29
N THR A 40 -0.91 2.52 -0.72
CA THR A 40 -0.75 3.90 -0.27
C THR A 40 -1.02 4.01 1.23
N ARG A 41 -2.10 3.40 1.74
CA ARG A 41 -2.43 3.46 3.16
C ARG A 41 -1.39 2.81 4.05
N ALA A 42 -0.93 1.60 3.73
CA ALA A 42 0.16 0.94 4.45
C ALA A 42 1.43 1.80 4.45
N SER A 43 1.73 2.44 3.32
CA SER A 43 2.90 3.32 3.19
C SER A 43 2.77 4.61 4.00
N GLN A 44 1.55 5.15 4.18
CA GLN A 44 1.27 6.29 5.06
C GLN A 44 1.52 5.91 6.53
N ILE A 45 1.03 4.74 6.97
CA ILE A 45 1.21 4.24 8.33
C ILE A 45 2.70 4.07 8.64
N ASN A 46 3.46 3.46 7.73
CA ASN A 46 4.90 3.23 7.89
C ASN A 46 5.76 4.48 7.65
N GLY A 47 5.21 5.58 7.10
CA GLY A 47 5.96 6.77 6.76
C GLY A 47 6.94 6.61 5.58
N CYS A 48 6.64 5.74 4.60
CA CYS A 48 7.48 5.50 3.44
C CYS A 48 7.26 6.55 2.34
N ALA A 49 8.03 7.63 2.35
CA ALA A 49 7.89 8.71 1.36
C ALA A 49 8.05 8.23 -0.08
N TYR A 50 9.01 7.32 -0.35
CA TYR A 50 9.22 6.74 -1.68
C TYR A 50 7.97 5.98 -2.17
N CYS A 51 7.42 5.14 -1.31
CA CYS A 51 6.27 4.30 -1.67
C CYS A 51 4.99 5.15 -1.81
N ILE A 52 4.75 6.12 -0.92
CA ILE A 52 3.63 7.06 -1.04
C ILE A 52 3.70 7.79 -2.38
N ASN A 53 4.86 8.36 -2.73
CA ASN A 53 5.04 9.08 -3.99
C ASN A 53 4.80 8.19 -5.23
N MET A 54 5.22 6.93 -5.17
CA MET A 54 5.04 5.97 -6.26
C MET A 54 3.58 5.57 -6.41
N HIS A 55 2.95 5.05 -5.34
CA HIS A 55 1.59 4.51 -5.39
C HIS A 55 0.53 5.59 -5.60
N THR A 56 0.69 6.80 -5.06
CA THR A 56 -0.22 7.91 -5.40
C THR A 56 -0.12 8.31 -6.86
N ALA A 57 1.09 8.27 -7.46
CA ALA A 57 1.25 8.54 -8.88
C ALA A 57 0.63 7.44 -9.76
N ASP A 58 0.76 6.17 -9.36
CA ASP A 58 0.19 5.05 -10.09
C ASP A 58 -1.33 5.01 -9.93
N ALA A 59 -1.88 5.26 -8.74
CA ALA A 59 -3.31 5.44 -8.54
C ALA A 59 -3.88 6.54 -9.47
N ARG A 60 -3.22 7.69 -9.58
CA ARG A 60 -3.63 8.79 -10.49
C ARG A 60 -3.65 8.35 -11.95
N LYS A 61 -2.68 7.56 -12.40
CA LYS A 61 -2.67 7.01 -13.77
C LYS A 61 -3.86 6.07 -14.04
N HIS A 62 -4.36 5.39 -13.01
CA HIS A 62 -5.52 4.51 -13.08
C HIS A 62 -6.85 5.22 -12.79
N GLY A 63 -6.87 6.56 -12.77
CA GLY A 63 -8.09 7.36 -12.65
C GLY A 63 -8.49 7.73 -11.23
N GLU A 64 -7.67 7.43 -10.22
CA GLU A 64 -7.95 7.86 -8.85
C GLU A 64 -7.93 9.39 -8.73
N THR A 65 -8.79 9.96 -7.88
CA THR A 65 -8.89 11.41 -7.70
C THR A 65 -7.90 11.91 -6.63
N GLU A 66 -7.48 13.16 -6.77
CA GLU A 66 -6.64 13.79 -5.75
C GLU A 66 -7.37 13.90 -4.41
N GLN A 67 -8.68 14.21 -4.43
CA GLN A 67 -9.49 14.30 -3.22
C GLN A 67 -9.46 12.99 -2.42
N ARG A 68 -9.65 11.84 -3.08
CA ARG A 68 -9.60 10.55 -2.39
C ARG A 68 -8.21 10.25 -1.83
N LEU A 69 -7.14 10.59 -2.56
CA LEU A 69 -5.78 10.43 -2.07
C LEU A 69 -5.46 11.34 -0.88
N TYR A 70 -5.95 12.59 -0.88
CA TYR A 70 -5.76 13.51 0.25
C TYR A 70 -6.52 13.07 1.50
N LEU A 71 -7.72 12.49 1.33
CA LEU A 71 -8.56 12.03 2.43
C LEU A 71 -8.21 10.62 2.93
N LEU A 72 -7.30 9.90 2.26
CA LEU A 72 -7.02 8.50 2.58
C LEU A 72 -6.51 8.29 4.01
N ASN A 73 -5.80 9.25 4.57
CA ASN A 73 -5.38 9.17 5.98
C ASN A 73 -6.54 9.33 6.98
N ALA A 74 -7.64 9.94 6.54
CA ALA A 74 -8.85 10.18 7.32
C ALA A 74 -10.07 9.44 6.74
N TRP A 75 -9.84 8.30 6.10
CA TRP A 75 -10.86 7.57 5.35
C TRP A 75 -12.11 7.20 6.17
N ARG A 76 -11.95 6.99 7.50
CA ARG A 76 -13.07 6.64 8.38
C ARG A 76 -14.14 7.73 8.46
N GLU A 77 -13.75 9.00 8.37
CA GLU A 77 -14.65 10.16 8.41
C GLU A 77 -15.13 10.59 7.02
N SER A 78 -14.61 9.95 5.96
CA SER A 78 -14.90 10.36 4.59
C SER A 78 -15.95 9.46 3.93
N PRO A 79 -16.96 10.02 3.25
CA PRO A 79 -18.00 9.24 2.57
C PRO A 79 -17.57 8.75 1.17
N VAL A 80 -16.35 9.05 0.71
CA VAL A 80 -15.92 8.80 -0.68
C VAL A 80 -15.39 7.37 -0.91
N TYR A 81 -15.35 6.53 0.12
CA TYR A 81 -14.91 5.13 0.03
C TYR A 81 -16.09 4.19 0.18
N SER A 82 -16.16 3.17 -0.69
CA SER A 82 -17.16 2.10 -0.60
C SER A 82 -16.95 1.21 0.63
N GLU A 83 -17.96 0.43 1.01
CA GLU A 83 -17.86 -0.51 2.13
C GLU A 83 -16.73 -1.53 1.92
N ARG A 84 -16.54 -2.00 0.69
CA ARG A 84 -15.44 -2.90 0.33
C ARG A 84 -14.06 -2.23 0.51
N GLU A 85 -13.91 -0.99 0.09
CA GLU A 85 -12.67 -0.23 0.31
C GLU A 85 -12.44 0.06 1.80
N ARG A 86 -13.49 0.41 2.54
CA ARG A 86 -13.41 0.65 3.98
C ARG A 86 -12.96 -0.59 4.74
N ALA A 87 -13.51 -1.76 4.43
CA ALA A 87 -13.09 -3.04 5.00
C ALA A 87 -11.62 -3.34 4.68
N ALA A 88 -11.18 -3.13 3.43
CA ALA A 88 -9.79 -3.31 3.03
C ALA A 88 -8.84 -2.34 3.74
N LEU A 89 -9.24 -1.07 3.93
CA LEU A 89 -8.44 -0.07 4.62
C LEU A 89 -8.33 -0.38 6.12
N ALA A 90 -9.40 -0.82 6.77
CA ALA A 90 -9.37 -1.28 8.16
C ALA A 90 -8.43 -2.48 8.34
N TRP A 91 -8.52 -3.46 7.42
CA TRP A 91 -7.62 -4.62 7.41
C TRP A 91 -6.17 -4.22 7.15
N THR A 92 -5.96 -3.25 6.27
CA THR A 92 -4.61 -2.70 6.00
C THR A 92 -3.98 -2.12 7.26
N GLU A 93 -4.74 -1.38 8.05
CA GLU A 93 -4.26 -0.82 9.31
C GLU A 93 -3.97 -1.93 10.33
N ALA A 94 -4.91 -2.86 10.50
CA ALA A 94 -4.78 -3.97 11.44
C ALA A 94 -3.54 -4.84 11.14
N VAL A 95 -3.34 -5.23 9.88
CA VAL A 95 -2.20 -6.08 9.47
C VAL A 95 -0.87 -5.31 9.43
N THR A 96 -0.90 -4.02 9.08
CA THR A 96 0.33 -3.21 9.09
C THR A 96 0.85 -2.98 10.51
N LEU A 97 -0.05 -2.79 11.47
CA LEU A 97 0.24 -2.61 12.90
C LEU A 97 0.00 -3.88 13.71
N ILE A 98 0.27 -5.05 13.13
CA ILE A 98 -0.13 -6.35 13.70
C ILE A 98 0.43 -6.61 15.10
N SER A 99 1.58 -6.05 15.44
CA SER A 99 2.16 -6.14 16.78
C SER A 99 1.36 -5.38 17.85
N GLU A 100 0.51 -4.46 17.44
CA GLU A 100 -0.33 -3.64 18.32
C GLU A 100 -1.78 -4.12 18.32
N THR A 101 -2.28 -4.46 17.13
CA THR A 101 -3.70 -4.77 16.92
C THR A 101 -4.04 -6.24 17.08
N HIS A 102 -3.09 -7.14 16.78
CA HIS A 102 -3.29 -8.60 16.71
C HIS A 102 -4.42 -9.03 15.75
N ALA A 103 -4.75 -8.19 14.74
CA ALA A 103 -5.81 -8.43 13.77
C ALA A 103 -7.16 -8.79 14.44
N PRO A 104 -7.88 -7.81 15.02
CA PRO A 104 -9.09 -8.05 15.81
C PRO A 104 -10.20 -8.74 15.04
N ASP A 105 -11.02 -9.54 15.72
CA ASP A 105 -12.09 -10.34 15.11
C ASP A 105 -13.13 -9.49 14.39
N ASP A 106 -13.51 -8.34 14.94
CA ASP A 106 -14.47 -7.42 14.33
C ASP A 106 -13.97 -6.88 12.97
N VAL A 107 -12.70 -6.51 12.88
CA VAL A 107 -12.09 -6.09 11.60
C VAL A 107 -12.01 -7.26 10.61
N TYR A 108 -11.74 -8.47 11.10
CA TYR A 108 -11.75 -9.67 10.28
C TYR A 108 -13.14 -9.99 9.74
N GLU A 109 -14.19 -9.88 10.56
CA GLU A 109 -15.58 -10.08 10.15
C GLU A 109 -15.99 -9.06 9.08
N ASP A 110 -15.62 -7.79 9.21
CA ASP A 110 -15.86 -6.75 8.19
C ASP A 110 -15.24 -7.13 6.84
N VAL A 111 -14.01 -7.62 6.86
CA VAL A 111 -13.33 -8.09 5.63
C VAL A 111 -14.05 -9.29 5.04
N ARG A 112 -14.43 -10.25 5.88
CA ARG A 112 -15.16 -11.47 5.44
C ARG A 112 -16.53 -11.16 4.84
N ALA A 113 -17.16 -10.07 5.24
CA ALA A 113 -18.42 -9.61 4.66
C ALA A 113 -18.26 -9.06 3.22
N GLN A 114 -17.04 -8.62 2.83
CA GLN A 114 -16.76 -7.95 1.56
C GLN A 114 -15.86 -8.76 0.62
N PHE A 115 -15.12 -9.75 1.13
CA PHE A 115 -14.11 -10.51 0.40
C PHE A 115 -14.30 -12.01 0.60
N SER A 116 -14.15 -12.78 -0.47
CA SER A 116 -14.07 -14.25 -0.41
C SER A 116 -12.82 -14.70 0.34
N ASP A 117 -12.71 -16.00 0.66
CA ASP A 117 -11.54 -16.59 1.30
C ASP A 117 -10.26 -16.30 0.51
N VAL A 118 -10.31 -16.50 -0.81
CA VAL A 118 -9.17 -16.27 -1.70
C VAL A 118 -8.78 -14.79 -1.73
N GLU A 119 -9.75 -13.90 -1.87
CA GLU A 119 -9.50 -12.45 -1.86
C GLU A 119 -8.95 -11.96 -0.52
N THR A 120 -9.45 -12.49 0.60
CA THR A 120 -8.96 -12.15 1.96
C THR A 120 -7.48 -12.53 2.12
N VAL A 121 -7.09 -13.72 1.66
CA VAL A 121 -5.68 -14.14 1.66
C VAL A 121 -4.84 -13.25 0.73
N ASN A 122 -5.33 -12.98 -0.47
CA ASN A 122 -4.63 -12.12 -1.43
C ASN A 122 -4.48 -10.68 -0.93
N LEU A 123 -5.50 -10.12 -0.29
CA LEU A 123 -5.45 -8.81 0.36
C LEU A 123 -4.41 -8.79 1.49
N THR A 124 -4.39 -9.84 2.31
CA THR A 124 -3.39 -9.97 3.40
C THR A 124 -1.97 -10.06 2.83
N MET A 125 -1.77 -10.84 1.77
CA MET A 125 -0.47 -10.94 1.10
C MET A 125 -0.05 -9.64 0.41
N LEU A 126 -0.99 -8.89 -0.17
CA LEU A 126 -0.75 -7.55 -0.71
C LEU A 126 -0.21 -6.60 0.38
N ILE A 127 -0.87 -6.60 1.56
CA ILE A 127 -0.44 -5.78 2.70
C ILE A 127 0.94 -6.23 3.21
N ALA A 128 1.18 -7.53 3.34
CA ALA A 128 2.48 -8.05 3.77
C ALA A 128 3.60 -7.67 2.79
N THR A 129 3.33 -7.74 1.49
CA THR A 129 4.29 -7.42 0.43
C THR A 129 4.65 -5.94 0.43
N ILE A 130 3.66 -5.03 0.49
CA ILE A 130 3.96 -3.59 0.57
C ILE A 130 4.68 -3.23 1.87
N ASN A 131 4.37 -3.90 2.99
CA ASN A 131 5.10 -3.73 4.24
C ASN A 131 6.57 -4.17 4.12
N ALA A 132 6.87 -5.23 3.37
CA ALA A 132 8.26 -5.64 3.07
C ALA A 132 8.99 -4.57 2.25
N TRP A 133 8.37 -4.04 1.19
CA TRP A 133 8.91 -2.93 0.40
C TRP A 133 9.14 -1.66 1.21
N ASN A 134 8.19 -1.29 2.08
CA ASN A 134 8.34 -0.13 2.97
C ASN A 134 9.58 -0.27 3.87
N ARG A 135 9.81 -1.46 4.44
CA ARG A 135 10.97 -1.74 5.29
C ARG A 135 12.28 -1.59 4.52
N LEU A 136 12.36 -2.12 3.31
CA LEU A 136 13.54 -1.96 2.45
C LEU A 136 13.75 -0.47 2.11
N ALA A 137 12.72 0.22 1.62
CA ALA A 137 12.81 1.61 1.20
C ALA A 137 13.21 2.54 2.35
N ILE A 138 12.61 2.38 3.52
CA ILE A 138 12.91 3.20 4.71
C ILE A 138 14.31 2.88 5.24
N SER A 139 14.64 1.59 5.44
CA SER A 139 15.91 1.16 6.02
C SER A 139 17.10 1.60 5.17
N PHE A 140 16.99 1.54 3.86
CA PHE A 140 18.07 1.90 2.94
C PHE A 140 17.94 3.32 2.37
N ARG A 141 16.96 4.10 2.86
CA ARG A 141 16.72 5.50 2.48
C ARG A 141 16.54 5.66 0.97
N ALA A 142 15.60 4.93 0.37
CA ALA A 142 15.18 5.17 -1.00
C ALA A 142 14.61 6.60 -1.10
N VAL A 143 15.15 7.39 -2.04
CA VAL A 143 14.78 8.79 -2.22
C VAL A 143 13.74 8.87 -3.34
N PRO A 144 12.54 9.43 -3.10
CA PRO A 144 11.58 9.64 -4.17
C PRO A 144 12.11 10.67 -5.18
N PRO A 145 11.82 10.51 -6.49
CA PRO A 145 12.22 11.49 -7.48
C PRO A 145 11.52 12.83 -7.21
N VAL A 146 12.30 13.91 -7.21
CA VAL A 146 11.76 15.27 -7.10
C VAL A 146 11.23 15.69 -8.48
N ARG A 147 9.92 15.96 -8.57
CA ARG A 147 9.31 16.51 -9.76
C ARG A 147 9.50 18.03 -9.77
N ALA A 148 9.87 18.61 -10.90
CA ALA A 148 9.87 20.06 -11.07
C ALA A 148 8.46 20.61 -10.83
N LYS A 149 8.36 21.78 -10.19
CA LYS A 149 7.08 22.50 -10.08
C LYS A 149 6.59 22.79 -11.50
N ALA A 150 5.32 22.44 -11.78
CA ALA A 150 4.69 22.95 -12.98
C ALA A 150 4.71 24.49 -12.91
N ALA A 151 5.10 25.15 -14.01
CA ALA A 151 4.98 26.60 -14.09
C ALA A 151 3.49 26.93 -13.90
N VAL A 152 3.18 27.74 -12.89
CA VAL A 152 1.84 28.31 -12.73
C VAL A 152 1.68 29.30 -13.87
N ALA A 153 0.79 28.96 -14.83
CA ALA A 153 0.41 29.85 -15.92
C ALA A 153 -0.53 30.93 -15.40
#